data_eb72119d42c3be9a20ca49eaeb450d09
#
_entry.id   eb72119d42c3be9a20ca49eaeb450d09
#
_cell.length_a   1.000
_cell.length_b   1.000
_cell.length_c   1.000
_cell.angle_alpha   90.00
_cell.angle_beta   90.00
_cell.angle_gamma   90.00
#
_symmetry.space_group_name_H-M   'P 1'
#
loop_
_entity.id
_entity.type
_entity.pdbx_description
1 polymer ?
#
loop_
_entity_poly.entity_id
_entity_poly.type
_entity_poly.pdbx_seq_one_letter_code
_entity_poly.pdbx_strand_id
1 'polypeptide(L)'
;RVTSLFVIIFMASAGLHGQAIAVLHYGGGGDWYSNPTALPGLIEFCNTTIDTQLDTTPQVVTPSDPRLFSYPLVHMTGHGNVFFSDPEKDQLRAYLKAGGFLHIDDNYGMDPYIRPILSGLFTEAPLLTLPITHPIFHQTFDFPQGLPKIHEHDNAAPEALGIHIDGRLVLLYTYESDLGD
;
A
#
# COMPACT_ATOMS: atom_id res chain seq x y z
N ARG A 1 -46.86 -38.03 5.86
CA ARG A 1 -45.42 -38.29 5.60
C ARG A 1 -44.74 -36.93 5.47
N VAL A 2 -44.00 -36.57 6.55
CA VAL A 2 -43.22 -35.31 6.56
C VAL A 2 -41.79 -35.71 6.17
N THR A 3 -41.37 -35.22 5.01
CA THR A 3 -40.00 -35.40 4.52
C THR A 3 -39.15 -34.26 5.08
N SER A 4 -38.36 -34.55 6.13
CA SER A 4 -37.37 -33.63 6.69
C SER A 4 -36.22 -33.45 5.69
N LEU A 5 -36.09 -32.24 5.13
CA LEU A 5 -34.96 -31.82 4.30
C LEU A 5 -33.79 -31.42 5.24
N PHE A 6 -32.79 -32.27 5.33
CA PHE A 6 -31.54 -31.93 6.01
C PHE A 6 -30.72 -31.00 5.12
N VAL A 7 -30.69 -29.71 5.47
CA VAL A 7 -29.74 -28.77 4.87
C VAL A 7 -28.41 -28.95 5.60
N ILE A 8 -27.45 -29.60 4.96
CA ILE A 8 -26.06 -29.63 5.42
C ILE A 8 -25.42 -28.31 5.07
N ILE A 9 -25.29 -27.44 6.07
CA ILE A 9 -24.49 -26.21 5.96
C ILE A 9 -23.02 -26.65 6.02
N PHE A 10 -22.35 -26.68 4.88
CA PHE A 10 -20.89 -26.77 4.83
C PHE A 10 -20.32 -25.44 5.33
N MET A 11 -20.03 -25.37 6.64
CA MET A 11 -19.14 -24.35 7.17
C MET A 11 -17.74 -24.67 6.64
N ALA A 12 -17.37 -24.08 5.53
CA ALA A 12 -15.97 -23.98 5.17
C ALA A 12 -15.30 -23.19 6.31
N SER A 13 -14.55 -23.88 7.15
CA SER A 13 -13.58 -23.26 8.04
C SER A 13 -12.52 -22.62 7.14
N ALA A 14 -12.75 -21.35 6.72
CA ALA A 14 -11.67 -20.50 6.29
C ALA A 14 -10.71 -20.45 7.48
N GLY A 15 -9.59 -21.15 7.39
CA GLY A 15 -8.52 -21.01 8.37
C GLY A 15 -8.24 -19.53 8.49
N LEU A 16 -8.19 -19.02 9.72
CA LEU A 16 -7.67 -17.69 10.03
C LEU A 16 -6.20 -17.68 9.62
N HIS A 17 -5.96 -17.48 8.32
CA HIS A 17 -4.66 -17.07 7.84
C HIS A 17 -4.55 -15.58 8.16
N GLY A 18 -3.50 -15.18 8.84
CA GLY A 18 -3.20 -13.79 9.06
C GLY A 18 -3.25 -13.02 7.72
N GLN A 19 -3.66 -11.76 7.75
CA GLN A 19 -3.58 -10.93 6.56
C GLN A 19 -2.10 -10.67 6.25
N ALA A 20 -1.66 -10.98 5.04
CA ALA A 20 -0.28 -10.73 4.61
C ALA A 20 -0.18 -9.35 3.95
N ILE A 21 0.97 -8.69 4.17
CA ILE A 21 1.40 -7.50 3.43
C ILE A 21 2.37 -7.96 2.34
N ALA A 22 2.32 -7.34 1.17
CA ALA A 22 3.27 -7.63 0.11
C ALA A 22 4.12 -6.40 -0.25
N VAL A 23 5.35 -6.66 -0.70
CA VAL A 23 6.24 -5.69 -1.34
C VAL A 23 6.01 -5.75 -2.84
N LEU A 24 5.86 -4.59 -3.48
CA LEU A 24 5.72 -4.49 -4.93
C LEU A 24 7.08 -4.48 -5.62
N HIS A 25 7.37 -5.54 -6.36
CA HIS A 25 8.52 -5.60 -7.27
C HIS A 25 8.14 -4.91 -8.58
N TYR A 26 8.67 -3.73 -8.82
CA TYR A 26 8.45 -2.93 -10.02
C TYR A 26 9.65 -2.99 -10.98
N GLY A 27 9.44 -2.63 -12.25
CA GLY A 27 10.48 -2.52 -13.26
C GLY A 27 11.17 -1.15 -13.26
N GLY A 28 12.17 -0.98 -14.15
CA GLY A 28 12.84 0.31 -14.36
C GLY A 28 14.24 0.41 -13.75
N GLY A 29 14.64 -0.56 -12.91
CA GLY A 29 15.99 -0.64 -12.32
C GLY A 29 16.15 0.09 -11.00
N GLY A 30 15.07 0.64 -10.41
CA GLY A 30 15.08 1.09 -9.01
C GLY A 30 15.15 -0.09 -8.04
N ASP A 31 15.60 0.17 -6.83
CA ASP A 31 15.86 -0.85 -5.80
C ASP A 31 14.63 -1.13 -4.95
N TRP A 32 13.60 -1.71 -5.55
CA TRP A 32 12.34 -2.10 -4.91
C TRP A 32 12.51 -2.91 -3.61
N TYR A 33 13.69 -3.43 -3.35
CA TYR A 33 14.08 -4.24 -2.19
C TYR A 33 14.78 -3.43 -1.09
N SER A 34 14.83 -2.11 -1.21
CA SER A 34 15.41 -1.25 -0.17
C SER A 34 14.59 -1.31 1.12
N ASN A 35 15.19 -0.90 2.23
CA ASN A 35 14.59 -0.90 3.57
C ASN A 35 14.00 -2.27 3.96
N PRO A 36 14.79 -3.36 3.90
CA PRO A 36 14.26 -4.73 4.08
C PRO A 36 13.70 -5.01 5.48
N THR A 37 14.00 -4.15 6.45
CA THR A 37 13.51 -4.27 7.83
C THR A 37 12.25 -3.46 8.10
N ALA A 38 11.86 -2.54 7.21
CA ALA A 38 10.72 -1.64 7.41
C ALA A 38 9.40 -2.39 7.62
N LEU A 39 9.00 -3.23 6.67
CA LEU A 39 7.76 -3.99 6.80
C LEU A 39 7.78 -5.04 7.90
N PRO A 40 8.83 -5.84 8.11
CA PRO A 40 8.94 -6.72 9.27
C PRO A 40 8.77 -5.96 10.59
N GLY A 41 9.42 -4.80 10.76
CA GLY A 41 9.27 -3.95 11.93
C GLY A 41 7.85 -3.40 12.11
N LEU A 42 7.23 -2.93 11.03
CA LEU A 42 5.83 -2.48 11.05
C LEU A 42 4.88 -3.61 11.44
N ILE A 43 5.04 -4.81 10.90
CA ILE A 43 4.22 -5.98 11.21
C ILE A 43 4.36 -6.35 12.69
N GLU A 44 5.59 -6.42 13.20
CA GLU A 44 5.84 -6.70 14.61
C GLU A 44 5.18 -5.65 15.52
N PHE A 45 5.34 -4.37 15.19
CA PHE A 45 4.71 -3.27 15.90
C PHE A 45 3.18 -3.38 15.90
N CYS A 46 2.57 -3.63 14.74
CA CYS A 46 1.12 -3.80 14.64
C CYS A 46 0.62 -4.99 15.46
N ASN A 47 1.28 -6.14 15.37
CA ASN A 47 0.89 -7.34 16.09
C ASN A 47 1.03 -7.20 17.61
N THR A 48 2.02 -6.42 18.07
CA THR A 48 2.28 -6.25 19.51
C THR A 48 1.55 -5.07 20.14
N THR A 49 1.29 -3.99 19.37
CA THR A 49 0.79 -2.72 19.91
C THR A 49 -0.70 -2.52 19.67
N ILE A 50 -1.23 -2.97 18.54
CA ILE A 50 -2.65 -2.82 18.16
C ILE A 50 -3.36 -4.14 17.94
N ASP A 51 -2.76 -5.25 18.41
CA ASP A 51 -3.34 -6.60 18.45
C ASP A 51 -3.82 -7.11 17.08
N THR A 52 -3.03 -6.85 16.03
CA THR A 52 -3.28 -7.43 14.71
C THR A 52 -2.75 -8.87 14.65
N GLN A 53 -3.17 -9.61 13.62
CA GLN A 53 -2.69 -10.97 13.34
C GLN A 53 -2.11 -11.02 11.92
N LEU A 54 -1.16 -10.11 11.63
CA LEU A 54 -0.48 -10.06 10.35
C LEU A 54 0.55 -11.20 10.24
N ASP A 55 0.68 -11.77 9.06
CA ASP A 55 1.76 -12.71 8.76
C ASP A 55 3.11 -12.02 8.93
N THR A 56 4.03 -12.65 9.65
CA THR A 56 5.30 -12.02 10.04
C THR A 56 6.29 -11.84 8.88
N THR A 57 6.03 -12.47 7.74
CA THR A 57 6.92 -12.43 6.59
C THR A 57 6.21 -11.78 5.40
N PRO A 58 6.61 -10.55 5.00
CA PRO A 58 6.09 -9.92 3.80
C PRO A 58 6.34 -10.79 2.56
N GLN A 59 5.38 -10.79 1.65
CA GLN A 59 5.51 -11.49 0.38
C GLN A 59 5.95 -10.52 -0.72
N VAL A 60 6.52 -11.03 -1.81
CA VAL A 60 6.91 -10.21 -2.96
C VAL A 60 5.97 -10.54 -4.12
N VAL A 61 5.41 -9.50 -4.73
CA VAL A 61 4.54 -9.61 -5.91
C VAL A 61 4.93 -8.58 -6.97
N THR A 62 4.69 -8.91 -8.23
CA THR A 62 4.72 -7.93 -9.32
C THR A 62 3.29 -7.46 -9.63
N PRO A 63 3.11 -6.34 -10.34
CA PRO A 63 1.77 -5.95 -10.77
C PRO A 63 1.05 -7.01 -11.62
N SER A 64 1.81 -7.82 -12.35
CA SER A 64 1.28 -8.91 -13.19
C SER A 64 1.03 -10.22 -12.44
N ASP A 65 1.42 -10.32 -11.18
CA ASP A 65 1.20 -11.53 -10.36
C ASP A 65 -0.28 -11.64 -9.99
N PRO A 66 -0.99 -12.73 -10.32
CA PRO A 66 -2.38 -12.90 -9.94
C PRO A 66 -2.61 -12.91 -8.42
N ARG A 67 -1.58 -13.23 -7.62
CA ARG A 67 -1.63 -13.15 -6.16
C ARG A 67 -1.74 -11.72 -5.63
N LEU A 68 -1.48 -10.69 -6.45
CA LEU A 68 -1.63 -9.28 -6.06
C LEU A 68 -2.97 -9.02 -5.37
N PHE A 69 -4.06 -9.61 -5.88
CA PHE A 69 -5.40 -9.44 -5.34
C PHE A 69 -5.66 -10.16 -4.00
N SER A 70 -4.71 -10.95 -3.53
CA SER A 70 -4.79 -11.62 -2.23
C SER A 70 -4.26 -10.77 -1.07
N TYR A 71 -3.61 -9.65 -1.38
CA TYR A 71 -3.00 -8.76 -0.38
C TYR A 71 -3.82 -7.48 -0.22
N PRO A 72 -4.40 -7.22 0.95
CA PRO A 72 -5.17 -6.00 1.19
C PRO A 72 -4.29 -4.74 1.18
N LEU A 73 -3.01 -4.88 1.56
CA LEU A 73 -2.00 -3.84 1.55
C LEU A 73 -0.78 -4.29 0.76
N VAL A 74 -0.37 -3.48 -0.20
CA VAL A 74 0.89 -3.62 -0.93
C VAL A 74 1.74 -2.38 -0.66
N HIS A 75 3.00 -2.61 -0.32
CA HIS A 75 3.98 -1.56 -0.07
C HIS A 75 5.00 -1.50 -1.22
N MET A 76 5.36 -0.31 -1.61
CA MET A 76 6.36 -0.02 -2.62
C MET A 76 7.32 1.02 -2.07
N THR A 77 8.61 0.78 -2.20
CA THR A 77 9.66 1.70 -1.78
C THR A 77 10.85 1.61 -2.73
N GLY A 78 11.81 2.50 -2.60
CA GLY A 78 13.08 2.43 -3.32
C GLY A 78 13.62 3.78 -3.74
N HIS A 79 14.75 3.72 -4.47
CA HIS A 79 15.41 4.87 -5.06
C HIS A 79 15.30 4.83 -6.59
N GLY A 80 15.15 6.00 -7.19
CA GLY A 80 15.29 6.19 -8.63
C GLY A 80 14.19 5.56 -9.48
N ASN A 81 14.57 5.02 -10.62
CA ASN A 81 13.69 4.78 -11.74
C ASN A 81 12.62 3.71 -11.51
N VAL A 82 11.37 4.08 -11.77
CA VAL A 82 10.19 3.21 -11.73
C VAL A 82 9.59 3.10 -13.12
N PHE A 83 9.24 1.89 -13.52
CA PHE A 83 8.54 1.64 -14.77
C PHE A 83 7.43 0.61 -14.59
N PHE A 84 6.28 0.91 -15.14
CA PHE A 84 5.16 -0.03 -15.33
C PHE A 84 4.73 -0.01 -16.79
N SER A 85 4.60 -1.18 -17.38
CA SER A 85 3.94 -1.36 -18.68
C SER A 85 2.44 -1.01 -18.58
N ASP A 86 1.80 -0.75 -19.72
CA ASP A 86 0.36 -0.45 -19.71
C ASP A 86 -0.50 -1.58 -19.13
N PRO A 87 -0.24 -2.88 -19.41
CA PRO A 87 -0.93 -3.97 -18.72
C PRO A 87 -0.73 -3.98 -17.20
N GLU A 88 0.46 -3.62 -16.70
CA GLU A 88 0.72 -3.54 -15.27
C GLU A 88 -0.03 -2.38 -14.61
N LYS A 89 -0.12 -1.23 -15.28
CA LYS A 89 -0.97 -0.11 -14.83
C LYS A 89 -2.45 -0.50 -14.80
N ASP A 90 -2.93 -1.29 -15.79
CA ASP A 90 -4.29 -1.80 -15.81
C ASP A 90 -4.56 -2.73 -14.61
N GLN A 91 -3.62 -3.61 -14.29
CA GLN A 91 -3.71 -4.48 -13.12
C GLN A 91 -3.70 -3.70 -11.81
N LEU A 92 -2.83 -2.70 -11.67
CA LEU A 92 -2.83 -1.83 -10.49
C LEU A 92 -4.15 -1.08 -10.33
N ARG A 93 -4.73 -0.55 -11.43
CA ARG A 93 -6.07 0.07 -11.41
C ARG A 93 -7.14 -0.91 -10.94
N ALA A 94 -7.12 -2.13 -11.49
CA ALA A 94 -8.07 -3.17 -11.12
C ALA A 94 -7.94 -3.56 -9.64
N TYR A 95 -6.71 -3.75 -9.15
CA TYR A 95 -6.40 -4.04 -7.75
C TYR A 95 -6.95 -2.97 -6.81
N LEU A 96 -6.66 -1.69 -7.09
CA LEU A 96 -7.10 -0.57 -6.26
C LEU A 96 -8.64 -0.43 -6.26
N LYS A 97 -9.29 -0.63 -7.41
CA LYS A 97 -10.76 -0.64 -7.52
C LYS A 97 -11.40 -1.83 -6.79
N ALA A 98 -10.73 -2.98 -6.76
CA ALA A 98 -11.22 -4.18 -6.10
C ALA A 98 -11.12 -4.17 -4.57
N GLY A 99 -10.56 -3.12 -3.97
CA GLY A 99 -10.45 -2.98 -2.51
C GLY A 99 -9.02 -2.96 -1.99
N GLY A 100 -8.03 -3.21 -2.83
CA GLY A 100 -6.62 -3.12 -2.47
C GLY A 100 -6.19 -1.71 -2.07
N PHE A 101 -5.09 -1.64 -1.32
CA PHE A 101 -4.44 -0.38 -0.93
C PHE A 101 -2.95 -0.44 -1.29
N LEU A 102 -2.46 0.62 -1.92
CA LEU A 102 -1.04 0.76 -2.26
C LEU A 102 -0.42 1.91 -1.46
N HIS A 103 0.59 1.59 -0.64
CA HIS A 103 1.46 2.59 -0.03
C HIS A 103 2.77 2.66 -0.81
N ILE A 104 3.16 3.86 -1.20
CA ILE A 104 4.43 4.14 -1.88
C ILE A 104 5.23 5.09 -1.00
N ASP A 105 6.45 4.71 -0.67
CA ASP A 105 7.38 5.53 0.11
C ASP A 105 8.62 5.82 -0.74
N ASP A 106 8.83 7.10 -1.07
CA ASP A 106 10.01 7.54 -1.83
C ASP A 106 11.18 7.68 -0.87
N ASN A 107 12.12 6.77 -0.94
CA ASN A 107 13.35 6.91 -0.17
C ASN A 107 14.16 8.10 -0.66
N TYR A 108 14.45 8.14 -1.97
CA TYR A 108 15.05 9.30 -2.63
C TYR A 108 15.09 9.14 -4.15
N GLY A 109 14.65 10.18 -4.87
CA GLY A 109 14.80 10.24 -6.33
C GLY A 109 13.82 9.37 -7.12
N MET A 110 12.80 8.81 -6.49
CA MET A 110 11.72 8.08 -7.17
C MET A 110 10.69 9.05 -7.78
N ASP A 111 10.48 10.20 -7.17
CA ASP A 111 9.41 11.16 -7.51
C ASP A 111 9.35 11.54 -9.00
N PRO A 112 10.47 11.87 -9.70
CA PRO A 112 10.42 12.22 -11.11
C PRO A 112 9.85 11.10 -12.01
N TYR A 113 9.87 9.87 -11.56
CA TYR A 113 9.39 8.70 -12.30
C TYR A 113 7.98 8.29 -11.86
N ILE A 114 7.74 8.22 -10.55
CA ILE A 114 6.48 7.68 -10.02
C ILE A 114 5.33 8.71 -10.09
N ARG A 115 5.57 9.99 -9.78
CA ARG A 115 4.53 11.03 -9.75
C ARG A 115 3.79 11.17 -11.09
N PRO A 116 4.45 11.20 -12.27
CA PRO A 116 3.76 11.20 -13.56
C PRO A 116 2.90 9.96 -13.80
N ILE A 117 3.38 8.78 -13.36
CA ILE A 117 2.63 7.53 -13.47
C ILE A 117 1.36 7.60 -12.62
N LEU A 118 1.47 8.02 -11.36
CA LEU A 118 0.33 8.14 -10.45
C LEU A 118 -0.68 9.18 -10.91
N SER A 119 -0.20 10.33 -11.42
CA SER A 119 -1.05 11.39 -11.95
C SER A 119 -1.84 10.96 -13.19
N GLY A 120 -1.32 9.99 -13.96
CA GLY A 120 -1.99 9.41 -15.12
C GLY A 120 -2.69 8.08 -14.84
N LEU A 121 -2.64 7.57 -13.59
CA LEU A 121 -3.17 6.25 -13.28
C LEU A 121 -4.70 6.19 -13.43
N PHE A 122 -5.41 7.24 -13.00
CA PHE A 122 -6.86 7.37 -13.16
C PHE A 122 -7.20 8.73 -13.76
N THR A 123 -8.07 8.75 -14.76
CA THR A 123 -8.57 9.99 -15.35
C THR A 123 -9.62 10.66 -14.46
N GLU A 124 -10.40 9.83 -13.75
CA GLU A 124 -11.50 10.24 -12.89
C GLU A 124 -11.11 10.54 -11.44
N ALA A 125 -9.91 10.13 -11.02
CA ALA A 125 -9.44 10.23 -9.64
C ALA A 125 -7.99 10.75 -9.61
N PRO A 126 -7.79 12.07 -9.49
CA PRO A 126 -6.45 12.67 -9.53
C PRO A 126 -5.64 12.35 -8.27
N LEU A 127 -4.32 12.36 -8.41
CA LEU A 127 -3.39 12.37 -7.30
C LEU A 127 -3.43 13.77 -6.64
N LEU A 128 -3.80 13.83 -5.37
CA LEU A 128 -3.95 15.10 -4.63
C LEU A 128 -3.13 15.08 -3.34
N THR A 129 -2.57 16.23 -2.96
CA THR A 129 -1.98 16.41 -1.64
C THR A 129 -3.05 16.28 -0.57
N LEU A 130 -2.81 15.45 0.44
CA LEU A 130 -3.69 15.24 1.57
C LEU A 130 -3.49 16.35 2.62
N PRO A 131 -4.54 17.08 3.00
CA PRO A 131 -4.41 18.08 4.06
C PRO A 131 -4.13 17.42 5.40
N ILE A 132 -3.49 18.13 6.33
CA ILE A 132 -3.20 17.64 7.68
C ILE A 132 -4.45 17.22 8.47
N THR A 133 -5.62 17.71 8.08
CA THR A 133 -6.92 17.31 8.64
C THR A 133 -7.46 16.00 8.06
N HIS A 134 -6.75 15.40 7.09
CA HIS A 134 -7.19 14.15 6.49
C HIS A 134 -7.18 13.01 7.53
N PRO A 135 -8.21 12.14 7.55
CA PRO A 135 -8.33 11.06 8.54
C PRO A 135 -7.12 10.12 8.62
N ILE A 136 -6.31 9.99 7.57
CA ILE A 136 -5.10 9.15 7.59
C ILE A 136 -4.10 9.55 8.68
N PHE A 137 -4.09 10.84 9.08
CA PHE A 137 -3.20 11.34 10.12
C PHE A 137 -3.79 11.24 11.53
N HIS A 138 -5.05 10.80 11.68
CA HIS A 138 -5.80 10.83 12.93
C HIS A 138 -6.53 9.50 13.18
N GLN A 139 -5.83 8.38 12.95
CA GLN A 139 -6.40 7.04 13.18
C GLN A 139 -6.02 6.54 14.59
N THR A 140 -5.28 5.45 14.70
CA THR A 140 -4.82 4.90 15.98
C THR A 140 -3.84 5.85 16.67
N PHE A 141 -3.02 6.55 15.89
CA PHE A 141 -2.09 7.56 16.34
C PHE A 141 -2.43 8.90 15.70
N ASP A 142 -2.08 9.98 16.42
CA ASP A 142 -2.35 11.35 15.96
C ASP A 142 -1.07 12.02 15.47
N PHE A 143 -1.10 12.48 14.21
CA PHE A 143 -0.01 13.21 13.55
C PHE A 143 -0.46 14.62 13.18
N PRO A 144 -0.64 15.52 14.14
CA PRO A 144 -1.24 16.84 13.93
C PRO A 144 -0.39 17.77 13.06
N GLN A 145 0.87 17.42 12.81
CA GLN A 145 1.76 18.13 11.90
C GLN A 145 1.89 17.46 10.52
N GLY A 146 1.13 16.36 10.27
CA GLY A 146 1.23 15.53 9.06
C GLY A 146 2.38 14.54 9.15
N LEU A 147 2.97 14.18 8.00
CA LEU A 147 4.07 13.21 7.95
C LEU A 147 5.31 13.71 8.68
N PRO A 148 6.00 12.84 9.44
CA PRO A 148 7.32 13.16 9.97
C PRO A 148 8.34 13.22 8.82
N LYS A 149 9.39 14.00 9.02
CA LYS A 149 10.62 13.99 8.22
C LYS A 149 11.61 13.07 8.94
N ILE A 150 11.82 11.86 8.42
CA ILE A 150 12.71 10.87 9.05
C ILE A 150 14.13 11.07 8.54
N HIS A 151 14.29 11.25 7.23
CA HIS A 151 15.60 11.48 6.62
C HIS A 151 15.62 12.81 5.84
N GLU A 152 16.77 13.51 5.90
CA GLU A 152 16.99 14.78 5.18
C GLU A 152 17.64 14.50 3.82
N HIS A 153 16.93 14.79 2.74
CA HIS A 153 17.47 14.74 1.38
C HIS A 153 17.62 16.14 0.80
N ASP A 154 16.53 16.73 0.34
CA ASP A 154 16.56 18.02 -0.38
C ASP A 154 16.03 19.20 0.46
N ASN A 155 15.88 19.04 1.77
CA ASN A 155 15.27 20.01 2.70
C ASN A 155 13.84 20.42 2.33
N ALA A 156 13.16 19.70 1.46
CA ALA A 156 11.75 19.93 1.20
C ALA A 156 10.88 19.39 2.36
N ALA A 157 9.70 19.99 2.51
CA ALA A 157 8.74 19.49 3.49
C ALA A 157 8.17 18.14 3.06
N PRO A 158 7.90 17.21 3.99
CA PRO A 158 7.24 15.95 3.65
C PRO A 158 5.83 16.20 3.10
N GLU A 159 5.47 15.46 2.06
CA GLU A 159 4.15 15.50 1.44
C GLU A 159 3.49 14.12 1.47
N ALA A 160 2.22 14.08 1.88
CA ALA A 160 1.35 12.94 1.64
C ALA A 160 0.45 13.23 0.45
N LEU A 161 0.51 12.37 -0.57
CA LEU A 161 -0.38 12.47 -1.73
C LEU A 161 -1.26 11.22 -1.77
N GLY A 162 -2.49 11.37 -2.21
CA GLY A 162 -3.43 10.26 -2.24
C GLY A 162 -4.34 10.25 -3.45
N ILE A 163 -4.82 9.07 -3.80
CA ILE A 163 -5.88 8.85 -4.78
C ILE A 163 -7.09 8.30 -4.04
N HIS A 164 -8.26 8.90 -4.29
CA HIS A 164 -9.53 8.44 -3.74
C HIS A 164 -10.42 7.86 -4.84
N ILE A 165 -11.04 6.72 -4.58
CA ILE A 165 -12.07 6.12 -5.44
C ILE A 165 -13.30 5.86 -4.57
N ASP A 166 -14.45 6.38 -4.98
CA ASP A 166 -15.72 6.25 -4.26
C ASP A 166 -15.62 6.64 -2.77
N GLY A 167 -14.86 7.71 -2.47
CA GLY A 167 -14.63 8.22 -1.11
C GLY A 167 -13.61 7.42 -0.29
N ARG A 168 -13.04 6.34 -0.80
CA ARG A 168 -12.00 5.55 -0.14
C ARG A 168 -10.62 5.99 -0.63
N LEU A 169 -9.70 6.29 0.28
CA LEU A 169 -8.28 6.41 -0.06
C LEU A 169 -7.77 5.04 -0.50
N VAL A 170 -7.32 4.92 -1.73
CA VAL A 170 -6.85 3.66 -2.32
C VAL A 170 -5.34 3.61 -2.48
N LEU A 171 -4.72 4.77 -2.55
CA LEU A 171 -3.28 4.92 -2.69
C LEU A 171 -2.81 6.07 -1.80
N LEU A 172 -1.72 5.84 -1.08
CA LEU A 172 -0.96 6.84 -0.34
C LEU A 172 0.47 6.86 -0.89
N TYR A 173 0.93 8.03 -1.29
CA TYR A 173 2.32 8.27 -1.68
C TYR A 173 2.94 9.26 -0.70
N THR A 174 4.00 8.83 -0.02
CA THR A 174 4.77 9.63 0.92
C THR A 174 6.07 10.08 0.25
N TYR A 175 6.23 11.38 0.13
CA TYR A 175 7.35 12.04 -0.50
C TYR A 175 8.13 12.85 0.52
N GLU A 176 9.46 12.84 0.45
CA GLU A 176 10.36 13.57 1.36
C GLU A 176 10.19 13.20 2.86
N SER A 177 9.62 12.04 3.16
CA SER A 177 9.39 11.55 4.52
C SER A 177 10.34 10.42 4.90
N ASP A 178 10.55 9.45 4.00
CA ASP A 178 11.36 8.24 4.18
C ASP A 178 10.92 7.42 5.40
N LEU A 179 9.65 7.01 5.37
CA LEU A 179 9.02 6.30 6.50
C LEU A 179 9.62 4.90 6.75
N GLY A 180 10.30 4.35 5.76
CA GLY A 180 10.91 3.01 5.83
C GLY A 180 12.30 2.97 6.47
N ASP A 181 12.90 4.12 6.78
CA ASP A 181 14.29 4.21 7.26
C ASP A 181 14.46 3.99 8.77
#